data_818dfe6c5b266e040ef7bd5c2f11881d
#
_entry.id   818dfe6c5b266e040ef7bd5c2f11881d
#
_cell.length_a   1.000
_cell.length_b   1.000
_cell.length_c   1.000
_cell.angle_alpha   90.00
_cell.angle_beta   90.00
_cell.angle_gamma   90.00
#
_symmetry.space_group_name_H-M   'P 1'
#
loop_
_entity.id
_entity.type
_entity.pdbx_description
1 polymer ?
#
loop_
_entity_poly.entity_id
_entity_poly.type
_entity_poly.pdbx_seq_one_letter_code
_entity_poly.pdbx_strand_id
1 'polypeptide(L)'
;MSGRPPTEAERNQEATVYIGNIDEQVTDPVIWELMIQAGPVVNVYLPKDRITQQHQGFGFCEFQSEQDADYASKIMNQIRLFGKPIRVNKASANKQRSLDVGAEIFVGNLDPLVDERMLYETFSRFGPLIAQPKIARDDQFQSKGYGFVSFDSFEASDAAAEGMDGQFLMTKPCTVTYAFKKDGKGERHGDAAERLLATQAKKNNYSLQIAMANGF
;
A
#
# COMPACT_ATOMS: atom_id res chain seq x y z
N MET A 1 8.29 35.51 8.74
CA MET A 1 8.71 35.09 7.39
C MET A 1 7.75 33.99 6.95
N SER A 2 6.83 34.34 6.05
CA SER A 2 5.79 33.42 5.53
C SER A 2 6.42 32.56 4.45
N GLY A 3 6.91 31.37 4.83
CA GLY A 3 7.41 30.38 3.89
C GLY A 3 6.24 29.74 3.14
N ARG A 4 6.23 29.90 1.82
CA ARG A 4 5.34 29.17 0.92
C ARG A 4 5.56 27.66 1.15
N PRO A 5 4.50 26.85 1.35
CA PRO A 5 4.68 25.41 1.50
C PRO A 5 5.39 24.86 0.25
N PRO A 6 6.38 23.96 0.40
CA PRO A 6 7.10 23.39 -0.73
C PRO A 6 6.12 22.69 -1.67
N THR A 7 6.33 22.90 -2.97
CA THR A 7 5.53 22.24 -4.01
C THR A 7 5.79 20.72 -3.99
N GLU A 8 4.86 19.91 -4.46
CA GLU A 8 4.97 18.44 -4.49
C GLU A 8 6.27 17.95 -5.17
N ALA A 9 6.83 18.73 -6.09
CA ALA A 9 8.10 18.47 -6.78
C ALA A 9 9.35 18.71 -5.92
N GLU A 10 9.24 19.44 -4.80
CA GLU A 10 10.37 19.79 -3.91
C GLU A 10 10.50 18.85 -2.71
N ARG A 11 9.55 17.93 -2.51
CA ARG A 11 9.55 16.98 -1.37
C ARG A 11 10.32 15.72 -1.74
N ASN A 12 11.21 15.30 -0.84
CA ASN A 12 11.83 13.99 -0.96
C ASN A 12 10.80 12.90 -0.63
N GLN A 13 10.14 12.35 -1.65
CA GLN A 13 9.09 11.33 -1.47
C GLN A 13 9.60 10.04 -0.82
N GLU A 14 10.89 9.71 -1.00
CA GLU A 14 11.51 8.53 -0.38
C GLU A 14 11.72 8.73 1.13
N ALA A 15 11.97 9.97 1.56
CA ALA A 15 12.08 10.33 2.97
C ALA A 15 10.73 10.78 3.59
N THR A 16 9.62 10.66 2.87
CA THR A 16 8.29 11.07 3.33
C THR A 16 7.41 9.88 3.65
N VAL A 17 6.67 9.94 4.77
CA VAL A 17 5.60 9.00 5.10
C VAL A 17 4.24 9.65 4.96
N TYR A 18 3.29 8.85 4.48
CA TYR A 18 1.86 9.14 4.52
C TYR A 18 1.29 8.64 5.85
N ILE A 19 0.45 9.44 6.48
CA ILE A 19 -0.23 9.13 7.73
C ILE A 19 -1.73 9.25 7.46
N GLY A 20 -2.46 8.16 7.62
CA GLY A 20 -3.91 8.10 7.41
C GLY A 20 -4.66 7.70 8.66
N ASN A 21 -6.00 7.77 8.60
CA ASN A 21 -6.91 7.47 9.70
C ASN A 21 -6.66 8.34 10.94
N ILE A 22 -6.34 9.62 10.70
CA ILE A 22 -6.07 10.60 11.77
C ILE A 22 -7.40 11.07 12.37
N ASP A 23 -7.47 11.11 13.70
CA ASP A 23 -8.64 11.66 14.42
C ASP A 23 -8.71 13.19 14.29
N GLU A 24 -9.92 13.73 14.26
CA GLU A 24 -10.17 15.18 14.09
C GLU A 24 -9.50 16.07 15.14
N GLN A 25 -9.21 15.53 16.33
CA GLN A 25 -8.54 16.24 17.42
C GLN A 25 -7.02 16.34 17.25
N VAL A 26 -6.45 15.61 16.29
CA VAL A 26 -5.01 15.59 16.03
C VAL A 26 -4.62 16.87 15.30
N THR A 27 -3.53 17.48 15.73
CA THR A 27 -2.97 18.70 15.11
C THR A 27 -1.57 18.45 14.55
N ASP A 28 -1.10 19.37 13.68
CA ASP A 28 0.27 19.29 13.13
C ASP A 28 1.35 19.12 14.24
N PRO A 29 1.31 19.84 15.39
CA PRO A 29 2.26 19.62 16.49
C PRO A 29 2.20 18.21 17.09
N VAL A 30 1.02 17.62 17.23
CA VAL A 30 0.87 16.25 17.79
C VAL A 30 1.53 15.22 16.86
N ILE A 31 1.34 15.36 15.57
CA ILE A 31 2.01 14.48 14.59
C ILE A 31 3.52 14.71 14.63
N TRP A 32 3.97 15.96 14.75
CA TRP A 32 5.40 16.28 14.87
C TRP A 32 6.03 15.58 16.08
N GLU A 33 5.44 15.73 17.27
CA GLU A 33 5.95 15.10 18.50
C GLU A 33 5.95 13.57 18.42
N LEU A 34 4.95 12.99 17.77
CA LEU A 34 4.91 11.54 17.54
C LEU A 34 6.05 11.11 16.62
N MET A 35 6.20 11.76 15.49
CA MET A 35 7.12 11.33 14.43
C MET A 35 8.58 11.59 14.77
N ILE A 36 8.91 12.61 15.55
CA ILE A 36 10.29 12.88 16.00
C ILE A 36 10.88 11.74 16.83
N GLN A 37 10.05 10.89 17.41
CA GLN A 37 10.48 9.70 18.15
C GLN A 37 11.03 8.60 17.21
N ALA A 38 10.67 8.65 15.92
CA ALA A 38 11.20 7.72 14.91
C ALA A 38 12.47 8.23 14.22
N GLY A 39 12.67 9.55 14.18
CA GLY A 39 13.84 10.17 13.56
C GLY A 39 13.67 11.68 13.40
N PRO A 40 14.72 12.39 12.95
CA PRO A 40 14.68 13.83 12.71
C PRO A 40 13.65 14.21 11.65
N VAL A 41 12.65 15.01 12.04
CA VAL A 41 11.56 15.49 11.18
C VAL A 41 11.96 16.81 10.52
N VAL A 42 11.75 16.92 9.22
CA VAL A 42 11.94 18.16 8.43
C VAL A 42 10.65 18.95 8.36
N ASN A 43 9.53 18.28 8.07
CA ASN A 43 8.24 18.95 7.90
C ASN A 43 7.08 18.00 8.18
N VAL A 44 5.97 18.57 8.69
CA VAL A 44 4.68 17.89 8.83
C VAL A 44 3.62 18.72 8.12
N TYR A 45 2.75 18.08 7.36
CA TYR A 45 1.69 18.75 6.65
C TYR A 45 0.39 17.94 6.72
N LEU A 46 -0.63 18.53 7.33
CA LEU A 46 -2.00 18.02 7.33
C LEU A 46 -2.85 18.84 6.34
N PRO A 47 -3.28 18.28 5.21
CA PRO A 47 -4.19 18.96 4.28
C PRO A 47 -5.48 19.34 4.99
N LYS A 48 -5.86 20.62 4.92
CA LYS A 48 -7.07 21.17 5.56
C LYS A 48 -8.11 21.52 4.50
N ASP A 49 -9.36 21.27 4.83
CA ASP A 49 -10.48 21.73 4.05
C ASP A 49 -10.53 23.26 4.04
N ARG A 50 -10.81 23.87 2.89
CA ARG A 50 -10.79 25.32 2.72
C ARG A 50 -11.90 26.04 3.49
N ILE A 51 -13.01 25.37 3.74
CA ILE A 51 -14.21 25.96 4.37
C ILE A 51 -14.17 25.71 5.87
N THR A 52 -13.97 24.46 6.30
CA THR A 52 -14.04 24.06 7.71
C THR A 52 -12.71 24.24 8.45
N GLN A 53 -11.59 24.44 7.72
CA GLN A 53 -10.22 24.51 8.26
C GLN A 53 -9.79 23.26 9.04
N GLN A 54 -10.59 22.21 9.01
CA GLN A 54 -10.26 20.91 9.59
C GLN A 54 -9.41 20.07 8.63
N HIS A 55 -8.50 19.27 9.15
CA HIS A 55 -7.73 18.35 8.32
C HIS A 55 -8.62 17.20 7.78
N GLN A 56 -8.22 16.65 6.65
CA GLN A 56 -9.02 15.64 5.93
C GLN A 56 -8.81 14.20 6.45
N GLY A 57 -8.31 14.02 7.68
CA GLY A 57 -8.06 12.70 8.26
C GLY A 57 -6.78 12.02 7.77
N PHE A 58 -5.93 12.75 7.05
CA PHE A 58 -4.62 12.29 6.61
C PHE A 58 -3.58 13.41 6.58
N GLY A 59 -2.30 13.03 6.50
CA GLY A 59 -1.19 13.96 6.40
C GLY A 59 0.09 13.30 5.90
N PHE A 60 1.14 14.12 5.85
CA PHE A 60 2.48 13.72 5.42
C PHE A 60 3.50 14.21 6.43
N CYS A 61 4.52 13.37 6.69
CA CYS A 61 5.68 13.75 7.48
C CYS A 61 6.95 13.44 6.67
N GLU A 62 7.78 14.46 6.48
CA GLU A 62 9.08 14.35 5.82
C GLU A 62 10.19 14.25 6.86
N PHE A 63 11.02 13.22 6.76
CA PHE A 63 12.19 12.98 7.58
C PHE A 63 13.47 13.48 6.89
N GLN A 64 14.56 13.61 7.65
CA GLN A 64 15.86 13.97 7.07
C GLN A 64 16.44 12.85 6.19
N SER A 65 16.15 11.59 6.50
CA SER A 65 16.64 10.44 5.75
C SER A 65 15.54 9.46 5.35
N GLU A 66 15.79 8.71 4.29
CA GLU A 66 14.91 7.62 3.85
C GLU A 66 14.85 6.49 4.87
N GLN A 67 15.93 6.27 5.61
CA GLN A 67 16.00 5.25 6.65
C GLN A 67 15.05 5.56 7.82
N ASP A 68 14.95 6.84 8.20
CA ASP A 68 14.02 7.28 9.24
C ASP A 68 12.57 7.09 8.80
N ALA A 69 12.26 7.39 7.52
CA ALA A 69 10.93 7.16 6.95
C ALA A 69 10.59 5.66 6.90
N ASP A 70 11.54 4.80 6.54
CA ASP A 70 11.36 3.34 6.58
C ASP A 70 11.10 2.84 8.00
N TYR A 71 11.87 3.33 8.95
CA TYR A 71 11.72 2.98 10.35
C TYR A 71 10.37 3.45 10.89
N ALA A 72 10.01 4.72 10.65
CA ALA A 72 8.72 5.28 11.05
C ALA A 72 7.53 4.50 10.48
N SER A 73 7.59 4.09 9.22
CA SER A 73 6.52 3.30 8.60
C SER A 73 6.29 1.95 9.27
N LYS A 74 7.33 1.37 9.86
CA LYS A 74 7.27 0.08 10.57
C LYS A 74 6.78 0.22 11.99
N ILE A 75 7.33 1.18 12.75
CA ILE A 75 7.06 1.28 14.20
C ILE A 75 5.85 2.14 14.55
N MET A 76 5.53 3.16 13.72
CA MET A 76 4.42 4.08 13.98
C MET A 76 3.08 3.60 13.39
N ASN A 77 3.10 2.57 12.57
CA ASN A 77 1.88 2.00 12.00
C ASN A 77 1.03 1.33 13.08
N GLN A 78 -0.27 1.60 13.11
CA GLN A 78 -1.25 1.10 14.10
C GLN A 78 -1.15 1.68 15.51
N ILE A 79 -0.29 2.68 15.74
CA ILE A 79 -0.32 3.44 17.02
C ILE A 79 -1.66 4.14 17.16
N ARG A 80 -2.25 4.09 18.35
CA ARG A 80 -3.54 4.74 18.63
C ARG A 80 -3.31 6.19 19.08
N LEU A 81 -3.87 7.13 18.30
CA LEU A 81 -4.01 8.53 18.68
C LEU A 81 -5.49 8.84 18.91
N PHE A 82 -5.85 9.36 20.06
CA PHE A 82 -7.23 9.65 20.45
C PHE A 82 -8.18 8.47 20.19
N GLY A 83 -7.69 7.25 20.46
CA GLY A 83 -8.47 6.01 20.31
C GLY A 83 -8.49 5.42 18.90
N LYS A 84 -8.09 6.15 17.86
CA LYS A 84 -8.01 5.65 16.48
C LYS A 84 -6.61 5.17 16.11
N PRO A 85 -6.46 3.97 15.53
CA PRO A 85 -5.16 3.50 15.05
C PRO A 85 -4.78 4.24 13.76
N ILE A 86 -3.66 4.95 13.78
CA ILE A 86 -3.13 5.61 12.58
C ILE A 86 -2.52 4.59 11.61
N ARG A 87 -2.52 4.92 10.32
CA ARG A 87 -1.86 4.14 9.26
C ARG A 87 -0.66 4.91 8.75
N VAL A 88 0.52 4.35 8.90
CA VAL A 88 1.76 4.99 8.44
C VAL A 88 2.39 4.14 7.34
N ASN A 89 2.62 4.74 6.17
CA ASN A 89 3.24 4.10 5.00
C ASN A 89 4.20 5.08 4.35
N LYS A 90 5.23 4.60 3.64
CA LYS A 90 6.06 5.49 2.80
C LYS A 90 5.20 6.18 1.74
N ALA A 91 5.46 7.46 1.50
CA ALA A 91 4.77 8.21 0.44
C ALA A 91 5.14 7.68 -0.96
N SER A 92 6.38 7.22 -1.13
CA SER A 92 6.83 6.54 -2.35
C SER A 92 6.14 5.20 -2.61
N ALA A 93 5.65 4.52 -1.57
CA ALA A 93 4.84 3.31 -1.75
C ALA A 93 3.50 3.61 -2.48
N ASN A 94 3.03 4.87 -2.45
CA ASN A 94 1.93 5.32 -3.32
C ASN A 94 2.35 5.46 -4.79
N LYS A 95 3.62 5.69 -5.08
CA LYS A 95 4.16 5.71 -6.45
C LYS A 95 4.31 4.30 -7.02
N GLN A 96 4.66 3.34 -6.18
CA GLN A 96 4.60 1.91 -6.54
C GLN A 96 3.16 1.41 -6.71
N ARG A 97 2.16 2.03 -6.05
CA ARG A 97 0.73 1.79 -6.33
C ARG A 97 0.28 2.34 -7.69
N SER A 98 1.01 3.27 -8.32
CA SER A 98 0.77 3.65 -9.72
C SER A 98 1.25 2.59 -10.72
N LEU A 99 1.99 1.58 -10.26
CA LEU A 99 2.26 0.32 -10.94
C LEU A 99 1.31 -0.80 -10.50
N ASP A 100 0.27 -0.47 -9.70
CA ASP A 100 -0.82 -1.39 -9.40
C ASP A 100 -1.61 -1.59 -10.69
N VAL A 101 -1.17 -2.58 -11.43
CA VAL A 101 -1.77 -2.96 -12.72
C VAL A 101 -3.14 -3.63 -12.55
N GLY A 102 -3.69 -3.67 -11.35
CA GLY A 102 -4.94 -4.35 -11.05
C GLY A 102 -4.80 -5.88 -10.97
N ALA A 103 -3.59 -6.40 -10.96
CA ALA A 103 -3.32 -7.84 -10.85
C ALA A 103 -3.44 -8.32 -9.38
N GLU A 104 -4.52 -7.92 -8.71
CA GLU A 104 -4.82 -8.29 -7.32
C GLU A 104 -5.82 -9.44 -7.27
N ILE A 105 -5.45 -10.52 -6.59
CA ILE A 105 -6.31 -11.66 -6.34
C ILE A 105 -6.85 -11.67 -4.91
N PHE A 106 -8.06 -12.15 -4.77
CA PHE A 106 -8.72 -12.47 -3.51
C PHE A 106 -8.50 -13.95 -3.21
N VAL A 107 -8.03 -14.25 -2.01
CA VAL A 107 -7.85 -15.61 -1.51
C VAL A 107 -8.80 -15.80 -0.33
N GLY A 108 -9.83 -16.62 -0.51
CA GLY A 108 -10.86 -16.90 0.47
C GLY A 108 -10.76 -18.29 1.09
N ASN A 109 -11.60 -18.56 2.08
CA ASN A 109 -11.65 -19.81 2.85
C ASN A 109 -10.30 -20.20 3.48
N LEU A 110 -9.55 -19.18 3.93
CA LEU A 110 -8.28 -19.38 4.60
C LEU A 110 -8.47 -20.05 5.97
N ASP A 111 -7.58 -20.98 6.28
CA ASP A 111 -7.47 -21.50 7.63
C ASP A 111 -7.03 -20.38 8.60
N PRO A 112 -7.55 -20.33 9.84
CA PRO A 112 -7.15 -19.33 10.84
C PRO A 112 -5.64 -19.27 11.14
N LEU A 113 -4.92 -20.34 10.90
CA LEU A 113 -3.48 -20.44 11.11
C LEU A 113 -2.64 -19.93 9.94
N VAL A 114 -3.28 -19.61 8.81
CA VAL A 114 -2.58 -19.01 7.67
C VAL A 114 -2.22 -17.57 7.98
N ASP A 115 -0.94 -17.24 7.83
CA ASP A 115 -0.40 -15.91 7.99
C ASP A 115 0.05 -15.28 6.66
N GLU A 116 0.39 -14.01 6.68
CA GLU A 116 0.82 -13.25 5.51
C GLU A 116 2.12 -13.82 4.91
N ARG A 117 2.98 -14.39 5.76
CA ARG A 117 4.23 -15.02 5.32
C ARG A 117 3.95 -16.30 4.51
N MET A 118 3.03 -17.14 4.97
CA MET A 118 2.64 -18.35 4.26
C MET A 118 2.01 -18.03 2.92
N LEU A 119 1.15 -16.99 2.85
CA LEU A 119 0.62 -16.50 1.57
C LEU A 119 1.76 -16.04 0.66
N TYR A 120 2.72 -15.29 1.18
CA TYR A 120 3.87 -14.84 0.41
C TYR A 120 4.68 -16.03 -0.16
N GLU A 121 5.05 -17.00 0.67
CA GLU A 121 5.83 -18.18 0.26
C GLU A 121 5.09 -19.05 -0.76
N THR A 122 3.77 -19.14 -0.64
CA THR A 122 2.93 -19.91 -1.56
C THR A 122 2.78 -19.21 -2.91
N PHE A 123 2.38 -17.95 -2.89
CA PHE A 123 2.01 -17.22 -4.10
C PHE A 123 3.20 -16.62 -4.86
N SER A 124 4.33 -16.36 -4.21
CA SER A 124 5.56 -15.90 -4.90
C SER A 124 6.12 -16.90 -5.92
N ARG A 125 5.67 -18.14 -5.88
CA ARG A 125 6.05 -19.19 -6.87
C ARG A 125 5.44 -18.95 -8.24
N PHE A 126 4.33 -18.21 -8.33
CA PHE A 126 3.63 -17.90 -9.58
C PHE A 126 4.16 -16.63 -10.25
N GLY A 127 4.88 -15.79 -9.51
CA GLY A 127 5.48 -14.56 -10.02
C GLY A 127 5.82 -13.56 -8.92
N PRO A 128 6.47 -12.45 -9.28
CA PRO A 128 6.82 -11.41 -8.34
C PRO A 128 5.58 -10.75 -7.74
N LEU A 129 5.61 -10.52 -6.43
CA LEU A 129 4.58 -9.78 -5.71
C LEU A 129 5.00 -8.31 -5.56
N ILE A 130 4.10 -7.37 -5.86
CA ILE A 130 4.36 -5.93 -5.71
C ILE A 130 4.22 -5.43 -4.27
N ALA A 131 3.56 -6.21 -3.42
CA ALA A 131 3.38 -5.90 -2.01
C ALA A 131 3.29 -7.19 -1.19
N GLN A 132 3.52 -7.08 0.12
CA GLN A 132 3.23 -8.20 1.01
C GLN A 132 1.74 -8.54 0.98
N PRO A 133 1.36 -9.82 0.92
CA PRO A 133 -0.02 -10.26 1.08
C PRO A 133 -0.66 -9.69 2.34
N LYS A 134 -1.95 -9.48 2.30
CA LYS A 134 -2.72 -8.94 3.42
C LYS A 134 -3.85 -9.88 3.77
N ILE A 135 -3.95 -10.27 5.04
CA ILE A 135 -5.08 -11.02 5.57
C ILE A 135 -6.03 -10.03 6.25
N ALA A 136 -7.31 -10.11 5.92
CA ALA A 136 -8.32 -9.34 6.61
C ALA A 136 -8.49 -9.86 8.03
N ARG A 137 -8.41 -8.94 9.01
CA ARG A 137 -8.55 -9.25 10.43
C ARG A 137 -9.70 -8.44 11.02
N ASP A 138 -10.30 -8.97 12.07
CA ASP A 138 -11.31 -8.26 12.85
C ASP A 138 -10.68 -7.32 13.89
N ASP A 139 -11.51 -6.68 14.72
CA ASP A 139 -11.06 -5.77 15.78
C ASP A 139 -10.27 -6.47 16.88
N GLN A 140 -10.33 -7.80 16.95
CA GLN A 140 -9.57 -8.65 17.87
C GLN A 140 -8.31 -9.25 17.23
N PHE A 141 -7.93 -8.76 16.03
CA PHE A 141 -6.80 -9.26 15.23
C PHE A 141 -6.93 -10.71 14.75
N GLN A 142 -8.12 -11.30 14.81
CA GLN A 142 -8.36 -12.64 14.29
C GLN A 142 -8.59 -12.59 12.77
N SER A 143 -8.11 -13.62 12.07
CA SER A 143 -8.31 -13.74 10.63
C SER A 143 -9.79 -13.88 10.30
N LYS A 144 -10.29 -13.06 9.36
CA LYS A 144 -11.64 -13.20 8.79
C LYS A 144 -11.73 -14.34 7.75
N GLY A 145 -10.66 -15.10 7.55
CA GLY A 145 -10.62 -16.22 6.62
C GLY A 145 -10.44 -15.82 5.15
N TYR A 146 -9.97 -14.60 4.87
CA TYR A 146 -9.64 -14.17 3.51
C TYR A 146 -8.50 -13.15 3.50
N GLY A 147 -7.85 -13.03 2.34
CA GLY A 147 -6.75 -12.11 2.12
C GLY A 147 -6.64 -11.65 0.67
N PHE A 148 -5.64 -10.82 0.42
CA PHE A 148 -5.35 -10.26 -0.90
C PHE A 148 -3.86 -10.42 -1.22
N VAL A 149 -3.59 -10.75 -2.48
CA VAL A 149 -2.24 -10.90 -3.03
C VAL A 149 -2.16 -10.11 -4.33
N SER A 150 -1.19 -9.20 -4.44
CA SER A 150 -1.00 -8.34 -5.61
C SER A 150 0.25 -8.73 -6.37
N PHE A 151 0.09 -9.08 -7.63
CA PHE A 151 1.18 -9.45 -8.54
C PHE A 151 1.62 -8.27 -9.40
N ASP A 152 2.81 -8.37 -9.96
CA ASP A 152 3.35 -7.39 -10.91
C ASP A 152 2.75 -7.54 -12.32
N SER A 153 2.03 -8.62 -12.57
CA SER A 153 1.47 -8.97 -13.88
C SER A 153 0.20 -9.80 -13.79
N PHE A 154 -0.65 -9.66 -14.81
CA PHE A 154 -1.84 -10.46 -14.95
C PHE A 154 -1.53 -11.94 -15.24
N GLU A 155 -0.43 -12.21 -15.95
CA GLU A 155 0.02 -13.56 -16.23
C GLU A 155 0.31 -14.35 -14.95
N ALA A 156 0.96 -13.70 -13.98
CA ALA A 156 1.24 -14.30 -12.66
C ALA A 156 -0.05 -14.51 -11.85
N SER A 157 -0.98 -13.53 -11.88
CA SER A 157 -2.28 -13.66 -11.19
C SER A 157 -3.14 -14.76 -11.80
N ASP A 158 -3.17 -14.89 -13.14
CA ASP A 158 -3.90 -15.94 -13.82
C ASP A 158 -3.36 -17.32 -13.44
N ALA A 159 -2.03 -17.50 -13.50
CA ALA A 159 -1.37 -18.74 -13.10
C ALA A 159 -1.64 -19.08 -11.62
N ALA A 160 -1.64 -18.07 -10.75
CA ALA A 160 -1.93 -18.25 -9.33
C ALA A 160 -3.41 -18.61 -9.08
N ALA A 161 -4.34 -17.97 -9.77
CA ALA A 161 -5.77 -18.29 -9.66
C ALA A 161 -6.06 -19.70 -10.18
N GLU A 162 -5.52 -20.06 -11.35
CA GLU A 162 -5.73 -21.38 -11.94
C GLU A 162 -5.05 -22.50 -11.13
N GLY A 163 -3.83 -22.23 -10.61
CA GLY A 163 -3.05 -23.22 -9.89
C GLY A 163 -3.45 -23.43 -8.43
N MET A 164 -4.08 -22.44 -7.79
CA MET A 164 -4.38 -22.49 -6.36
C MET A 164 -5.86 -22.56 -6.02
N ASP A 165 -6.77 -22.27 -6.95
CA ASP A 165 -8.20 -22.39 -6.67
C ASP A 165 -8.58 -23.83 -6.35
N GLY A 166 -9.23 -24.04 -5.21
CA GLY A 166 -9.58 -25.36 -4.68
C GLY A 166 -8.42 -26.16 -4.08
N GLN A 167 -7.19 -25.64 -4.09
CA GLN A 167 -6.05 -26.32 -3.46
C GLN A 167 -6.02 -26.11 -1.95
N PHE A 168 -5.54 -27.11 -1.24
CA PHE A 168 -5.44 -27.03 0.22
C PHE A 168 -4.30 -26.11 0.65
N LEU A 169 -4.64 -25.10 1.45
CA LEU A 169 -3.70 -24.28 2.16
C LEU A 169 -3.87 -24.57 3.65
N MET A 170 -2.96 -25.33 4.26
CA MET A 170 -3.13 -25.97 5.57
C MET A 170 -4.27 -27.01 5.55
N THR A 171 -5.33 -26.79 6.32
CA THR A 171 -6.41 -27.76 6.51
C THR A 171 -7.63 -27.51 5.62
N LYS A 172 -7.68 -26.38 4.90
CA LYS A 172 -8.84 -25.97 4.11
C LYS A 172 -8.49 -25.73 2.64
N PRO A 173 -9.39 -26.09 1.71
CA PRO A 173 -9.24 -25.69 0.32
C PRO A 173 -9.48 -24.20 0.18
N CYS A 174 -8.52 -23.45 -0.35
CA CYS A 174 -8.69 -22.02 -0.58
C CYS A 174 -9.48 -21.75 -1.89
N THR A 175 -10.16 -20.60 -1.94
CA THR A 175 -10.79 -20.09 -3.15
C THR A 175 -9.98 -18.93 -3.67
N VAL A 176 -9.55 -18.97 -4.93
CA VAL A 176 -8.72 -17.92 -5.52
C VAL A 176 -9.43 -17.32 -6.73
N THR A 177 -9.68 -16.01 -6.67
CA THR A 177 -10.35 -15.25 -7.73
C THR A 177 -9.78 -13.85 -7.79
N TYR A 178 -10.04 -13.11 -8.88
CA TYR A 178 -9.70 -11.68 -8.91
C TYR A 178 -10.47 -10.90 -7.83
N ALA A 179 -9.78 -9.97 -7.18
CA ALA A 179 -10.38 -9.06 -6.22
C ALA A 179 -11.41 -8.13 -6.87
N PHE A 180 -12.37 -7.64 -6.09
CA PHE A 180 -13.31 -6.62 -6.56
C PHE A 180 -12.60 -5.25 -6.65
N LYS A 181 -12.93 -4.48 -7.68
CA LYS A 181 -12.48 -3.09 -7.82
C LYS A 181 -13.07 -2.23 -6.69
N LYS A 182 -12.24 -1.38 -6.10
CA LYS A 182 -12.66 -0.52 -4.96
C LYS A 182 -13.78 0.45 -5.33
N ASP A 183 -13.78 0.91 -6.58
CA ASP A 183 -14.76 1.88 -7.10
C ASP A 183 -15.75 1.23 -8.07
N GLY A 184 -15.66 -0.08 -8.28
CA GLY A 184 -16.49 -0.84 -9.18
C GLY A 184 -17.78 -1.33 -8.51
N LYS A 185 -18.91 -1.21 -9.19
CA LYS A 185 -20.22 -1.72 -8.77
C LYS A 185 -20.30 -3.25 -8.84
N GLY A 186 -19.36 -3.95 -8.16
CA GLY A 186 -19.26 -5.40 -8.18
C GLY A 186 -18.42 -5.98 -9.33
N GLU A 187 -17.65 -5.15 -10.04
CA GLU A 187 -16.71 -5.60 -11.05
C GLU A 187 -15.42 -6.11 -10.41
N ARG A 188 -14.84 -7.15 -11.01
CA ARG A 188 -13.55 -7.70 -10.61
C ARG A 188 -12.42 -7.12 -11.45
N HIS A 189 -11.22 -7.12 -10.90
CA HIS A 189 -10.00 -6.85 -11.64
C HIS A 189 -9.77 -7.89 -12.75
N GLY A 190 -8.90 -7.57 -13.72
CA GLY A 190 -8.50 -8.51 -14.79
C GLY A 190 -9.28 -8.36 -16.09
N ASP A 191 -9.99 -7.25 -16.28
CA ASP A 191 -10.66 -6.96 -17.55
C ASP A 191 -9.68 -6.63 -18.68
N ALA A 192 -10.17 -6.63 -19.92
CA ALA A 192 -9.34 -6.41 -21.10
C ALA A 192 -8.69 -5.02 -21.13
N ALA A 193 -9.34 -3.99 -20.55
CA ALA A 193 -8.83 -2.63 -20.51
C ALA A 193 -7.66 -2.53 -19.52
N GLU A 194 -7.78 -3.12 -18.34
CA GLU A 194 -6.70 -3.18 -17.35
C GLU A 194 -5.47 -3.94 -17.89
N ARG A 195 -5.69 -5.08 -18.54
CA ARG A 195 -4.63 -5.88 -19.17
C ARG A 195 -3.88 -5.10 -20.27
N LEU A 196 -4.62 -4.35 -21.09
CA LEU A 196 -4.03 -3.50 -22.13
C LEU A 196 -3.19 -2.38 -21.53
N LEU A 197 -3.71 -1.69 -20.50
CA LEU A 197 -3.00 -0.62 -19.80
C LEU A 197 -1.73 -1.14 -19.12
N ALA A 198 -1.80 -2.31 -18.48
CA ALA A 198 -0.66 -2.96 -17.86
C ALA A 198 0.43 -3.29 -18.88
N THR A 199 0.06 -3.80 -20.04
CA THR A 199 0.98 -4.12 -21.15
C THR A 199 1.67 -2.85 -21.68
N GLN A 200 0.92 -1.75 -21.83
CA GLN A 200 1.49 -0.46 -22.25
C GLN A 200 2.41 0.13 -21.21
N ALA A 201 2.05 0.06 -19.91
CA ALA A 201 2.88 0.53 -18.81
C ALA A 201 4.22 -0.22 -18.74
N LYS A 202 4.20 -1.55 -18.91
CA LYS A 202 5.42 -2.37 -19.00
C LYS A 202 6.31 -1.95 -20.17
N LYS A 203 5.75 -1.73 -21.36
CA LYS A 203 6.51 -1.26 -22.53
C LYS A 203 7.16 0.09 -22.31
N ASN A 204 6.43 1.05 -21.70
CA ASN A 204 6.95 2.38 -21.42
C ASN A 204 8.07 2.34 -20.36
N ASN A 205 7.93 1.55 -19.29
CA ASN A 205 8.97 1.38 -18.28
C ASN A 205 10.23 0.71 -18.86
N TYR A 206 10.08 -0.29 -19.72
CA TYR A 206 11.21 -0.94 -20.38
C TYR A 206 11.98 0.05 -21.30
N SER A 207 11.24 0.89 -22.02
CA SER A 207 11.82 1.94 -22.87
C SER A 207 12.59 2.98 -22.06
N LEU A 208 12.08 3.38 -20.89
CA LEU A 208 12.76 4.31 -19.97
C LEU A 208 14.03 3.70 -19.36
N GLN A 209 13.98 2.43 -18.97
CA GLN A 209 15.15 1.73 -18.44
C GLN A 209 16.28 1.59 -19.48
N ILE A 210 15.92 1.29 -20.74
CA ILE A 210 16.91 1.25 -21.83
C ILE A 210 17.50 2.63 -22.08
N ALA A 211 16.70 3.69 -22.08
CA ALA A 211 17.17 5.07 -22.26
C ALA A 211 18.13 5.48 -21.14
N MET A 212 17.85 5.13 -19.88
CA MET A 212 18.74 5.38 -18.74
C MET A 212 20.02 4.54 -18.78
N ALA A 213 19.95 3.30 -19.27
CA ALA A 213 21.11 2.43 -19.40
C ALA A 213 22.05 2.84 -20.54
N ASN A 214 21.54 3.52 -21.55
CA ASN A 214 22.29 4.00 -22.72
C ASN A 214 22.83 5.44 -22.59
N GLY A 215 22.70 6.07 -21.39
CA GLY A 215 23.45 7.28 -21.03
C GLY A 215 23.07 8.54 -21.83
N PHE A 216 21.77 8.89 -21.91
CA PHE A 216 21.32 10.23 -22.27
C PHE A 216 20.76 10.94 -21.04
#